data_d77c8cdcf95eff2b9af5c50cbc963aa1
#
_entry.id   d77c8cdcf95eff2b9af5c50cbc963aa1
#
_cell.length_a   1.000
_cell.length_b   1.000
_cell.length_c   1.000
_cell.angle_alpha   90.00
_cell.angle_beta   90.00
_cell.angle_gamma   90.00
#
_symmetry.space_group_name_H-M   'P 1'
#
loop_
_entity.id
_entity.type
_entity.pdbx_description
1 polymer ?
#
loop_
_entity_poly.entity_id
_entity_poly.type
_entity_poly.pdbx_seq_one_letter_code
_entity_poly.pdbx_strand_id
1 'polypeptide(L)'
;MQLGYLPRIRIVHTSAREIGQIYIPSVNWILMISAIGLVIGFGKSTNLAGAYGVAVTATMGITTLLLAIVARERWRWSMPRVLALAVPFLIVDLSFFGANIVKVMQGGWFPLLVGITVFTLMTTWRRGRIILAQRMTETSMTEEDFL
;
A
#
# COMPACT_ATOMS: atom_id res chain seq x y z
N MET A 1 -6.64 9.41 -0.53
CA MET A 1 -6.71 10.80 -1.04
C MET A 1 -6.47 11.83 0.07
N GLN A 2 -7.08 11.69 1.24
CA GLN A 2 -6.89 12.63 2.36
C GLN A 2 -5.43 12.78 2.82
N LEU A 3 -4.65 11.71 2.78
CA LEU A 3 -3.23 11.72 3.16
C LEU A 3 -2.28 12.30 2.10
N GLY A 4 -2.77 12.67 0.91
CA GLY A 4 -1.98 13.31 -0.13
C GLY A 4 -0.99 12.42 -0.90
N TYR A 5 -1.04 11.10 -0.72
CA TYR A 5 -0.15 10.16 -1.42
C TYR A 5 -0.58 9.81 -2.85
N LEU A 6 -1.80 10.14 -3.23
CA LEU A 6 -2.36 9.85 -4.55
C LEU A 6 -3.00 11.10 -5.17
N PRO A 7 -2.95 11.25 -6.51
CA PRO A 7 -3.68 12.28 -7.21
C PRO A 7 -5.21 12.10 -7.03
N ARG A 8 -5.97 13.16 -7.33
CA ARG A 8 -7.42 13.07 -7.36
C ARG A 8 -7.84 12.17 -8.51
N ILE A 9 -8.47 11.04 -8.20
CA ILE A 9 -8.97 10.07 -9.17
C ILE A 9 -10.47 10.30 -9.32
N ARG A 10 -10.97 10.22 -10.55
CA ARG A 10 -12.40 10.31 -10.85
C ARG A 10 -13.11 9.08 -10.27
N ILE A 11 -14.03 9.33 -9.35
CA ILE A 11 -14.87 8.31 -8.71
C ILE A 11 -16.25 8.42 -9.34
N VAL A 12 -16.82 7.29 -9.77
CA VAL A 12 -18.18 7.18 -10.26
C VAL A 12 -19.00 6.42 -9.23
N HIS A 13 -20.09 7.02 -8.77
CA HIS A 13 -21.04 6.35 -7.88
C HIS A 13 -21.98 5.51 -8.73
N THR A 14 -22.03 4.21 -8.50
CA THR A 14 -22.83 3.27 -9.29
C THR A 14 -24.27 3.12 -8.77
N SER A 15 -24.55 3.58 -7.56
CA SER A 15 -25.89 3.59 -6.96
C SER A 15 -26.17 4.92 -6.28
N ALA A 16 -27.38 5.43 -6.46
CA ALA A 16 -27.91 6.59 -5.73
C ALA A 16 -28.46 6.22 -4.34
N ARG A 17 -28.74 4.93 -4.10
CA ARG A 17 -29.39 4.44 -2.87
C ARG A 17 -28.42 3.86 -1.86
N GLU A 18 -27.31 3.30 -2.30
CA GLU A 18 -26.32 2.68 -1.44
C GLU A 18 -25.04 3.52 -1.40
N ILE A 19 -24.83 4.15 -0.24
CA ILE A 19 -23.61 4.93 0.02
C ILE A 19 -22.44 3.95 0.14
N GLY A 20 -21.49 4.01 -0.79
CA GLY A 20 -20.27 3.18 -0.78
C GLY A 20 -20.05 2.36 -2.04
N GLN A 21 -21.02 2.22 -2.92
CA GLN A 21 -20.80 1.63 -4.24
C GLN A 21 -20.10 2.64 -5.16
N ILE A 22 -18.78 2.51 -5.22
CA ILE A 22 -17.93 3.36 -6.03
C ILE A 22 -17.25 2.54 -7.14
N TYR A 23 -17.18 3.12 -8.33
CA TYR A 23 -16.45 2.58 -9.47
C TYR A 23 -15.36 3.55 -9.91
N ILE A 24 -14.15 3.05 -10.02
CA ILE A 24 -12.99 3.83 -10.45
C ILE A 24 -12.48 3.22 -11.76
N PRO A 25 -12.88 3.76 -12.93
CA PRO A 25 -12.54 3.18 -14.23
C PRO A 25 -11.04 2.95 -14.43
N SER A 26 -10.22 3.94 -14.07
CA SER A 26 -8.76 3.86 -14.23
C SER A 26 -8.15 2.71 -13.45
N VAL A 27 -8.59 2.48 -12.21
CA VAL A 27 -8.10 1.37 -11.37
C VAL A 27 -8.54 0.03 -11.96
N ASN A 28 -9.79 -0.06 -12.40
CA ASN A 28 -10.31 -1.29 -12.99
C ASN A 28 -9.54 -1.69 -14.26
N TRP A 29 -9.27 -0.75 -15.15
CA TRP A 29 -8.46 -0.99 -16.35
C TRP A 29 -7.03 -1.40 -16.03
N ILE A 30 -6.38 -0.72 -15.07
CA ILE A 30 -5.03 -1.08 -14.62
C ILE A 30 -5.01 -2.49 -14.05
N LEU A 31 -5.98 -2.85 -13.21
CA LEU A 31 -6.07 -4.19 -12.63
C LEU A 31 -6.30 -5.26 -13.70
N MET A 32 -7.17 -5.00 -14.68
CA MET A 32 -7.43 -5.92 -15.78
C MET A 32 -6.15 -6.16 -16.62
N ILE A 33 -5.50 -5.10 -17.05
CA ILE A 33 -4.26 -5.19 -17.86
C ILE A 33 -3.17 -5.88 -17.06
N SER A 34 -3.03 -5.55 -15.77
CA SER A 34 -2.05 -6.19 -14.89
C SER A 34 -2.32 -7.67 -14.69
N ALA A 35 -3.58 -8.07 -14.50
CA ALA A 35 -3.96 -9.47 -14.34
C ALA A 35 -3.65 -10.29 -15.61
N ILE A 36 -4.02 -9.76 -16.78
CA ILE A 36 -3.72 -10.39 -18.08
C ILE A 36 -2.21 -10.47 -18.28
N GLY A 37 -1.48 -9.38 -18.02
CA GLY A 37 -0.03 -9.34 -18.13
C GLY A 37 0.67 -10.34 -17.21
N LEU A 38 0.17 -10.52 -15.97
CA LEU A 38 0.68 -11.53 -15.05
C LEU A 38 0.49 -12.96 -15.56
N VAL A 39 -0.69 -13.27 -16.06
CA VAL A 39 -0.98 -14.61 -16.60
C VAL A 39 -0.07 -14.93 -17.79
N ILE A 40 0.08 -13.98 -18.72
CA ILE A 40 0.93 -14.16 -19.90
C ILE A 40 2.42 -14.18 -19.49
N GLY A 41 2.85 -13.28 -18.61
CA GLY A 41 4.25 -13.13 -18.22
C GLY A 41 4.79 -14.29 -17.39
N PHE A 42 3.98 -14.83 -16.48
CA PHE A 42 4.40 -15.98 -15.66
C PHE A 42 4.27 -17.33 -16.40
N GLY A 43 3.31 -17.48 -17.29
CA GLY A 43 3.09 -18.66 -18.11
C GLY A 43 2.82 -19.97 -17.35
N LYS A 44 3.21 -20.06 -16.08
CA LYS A 44 3.02 -21.22 -15.19
C LYS A 44 2.37 -20.81 -13.89
N SER A 45 1.36 -21.55 -13.46
CA SER A 45 0.63 -21.33 -12.19
C SER A 45 1.54 -21.43 -10.95
N THR A 46 2.59 -22.26 -11.01
CA THR A 46 3.58 -22.39 -9.92
C THR A 46 4.35 -21.09 -9.65
N ASN A 47 4.73 -20.38 -10.71
CA ASN A 47 5.43 -19.09 -10.57
C ASN A 47 4.49 -18.01 -10.00
N LEU A 48 3.24 -18.02 -10.46
CA LEU A 48 2.21 -17.11 -9.94
C LEU A 48 1.90 -17.41 -8.46
N ALA A 49 1.85 -18.70 -8.08
CA ALA A 49 1.68 -19.10 -6.68
C ALA A 49 2.88 -18.65 -5.81
N GLY A 50 4.11 -18.65 -6.36
CA GLY A 50 5.29 -18.11 -5.70
C GLY A 50 5.18 -16.61 -5.45
N ALA A 51 4.77 -15.85 -6.46
CA ALA A 51 4.53 -14.41 -6.34
C ALA A 51 3.45 -14.11 -5.29
N TYR A 52 2.32 -14.81 -5.34
CA TYR A 52 1.24 -14.67 -4.38
C TYR A 52 1.70 -15.00 -2.95
N GLY A 53 2.39 -16.12 -2.74
CA GLY A 53 2.88 -16.52 -1.43
C GLY A 53 3.79 -15.48 -0.77
N VAL A 54 4.73 -14.91 -1.52
CA VAL A 54 5.61 -13.84 -1.01
C VAL A 54 4.82 -12.57 -0.70
N ALA A 55 3.89 -12.16 -1.57
CA ALA A 55 3.09 -10.95 -1.37
C ALA A 55 2.22 -11.05 -0.11
N VAL A 56 1.51 -12.18 0.06
CA VAL A 56 0.62 -12.39 1.21
C VAL A 56 1.40 -12.45 2.51
N THR A 57 2.47 -13.23 2.58
CA THR A 57 3.24 -13.38 3.82
C THR A 57 3.98 -12.09 4.20
N ALA A 58 4.46 -11.30 3.23
CA ALA A 58 4.98 -9.98 3.49
C ALA A 58 3.89 -9.03 4.07
N THR A 59 2.69 -9.07 3.52
CA THR A 59 1.56 -8.27 4.01
C THR A 59 1.15 -8.68 5.42
N MET A 60 1.15 -9.98 5.75
CA MET A 60 0.88 -10.46 7.12
C MET A 60 1.87 -9.86 8.11
N GLY A 61 3.17 -9.96 7.86
CA GLY A 61 4.20 -9.39 8.74
C GLY A 61 4.06 -7.87 8.90
N ILE A 62 3.80 -7.14 7.82
CA ILE A 62 3.54 -5.69 7.87
C ILE A 62 2.30 -5.39 8.73
N THR A 63 1.22 -6.16 8.57
CA THR A 63 -0.01 -5.97 9.33
C THR A 63 0.21 -6.21 10.82
N THR A 64 0.96 -7.24 11.19
CA THR A 64 1.33 -7.52 12.60
C THR A 64 2.15 -6.37 13.20
N LEU A 65 3.12 -5.82 12.46
CA LEU A 65 3.90 -4.67 12.91
C LEU A 65 3.03 -3.42 13.09
N LEU A 66 2.14 -3.13 12.13
CA LEU A 66 1.20 -2.02 12.22
C LEU A 66 0.24 -2.19 13.40
N LEU A 67 -0.26 -3.41 13.64
CA LEU A 67 -1.10 -3.72 14.80
C LEU A 67 -0.37 -3.43 16.11
N ALA A 68 0.91 -3.82 16.22
CA ALA A 68 1.73 -3.54 17.38
C ALA A 68 1.88 -2.03 17.64
N ILE A 69 2.12 -1.24 16.58
CA ILE A 69 2.19 0.22 16.65
C ILE A 69 0.85 0.81 17.12
N VAL A 70 -0.26 0.39 16.51
CA VAL A 70 -1.61 0.87 16.89
C VAL A 70 -1.94 0.50 18.33
N ALA A 71 -1.63 -0.72 18.76
CA ALA A 71 -1.84 -1.17 20.14
C ALA A 71 -1.04 -0.32 21.13
N ARG A 72 0.17 0.08 20.77
CA ARG A 72 1.01 0.92 21.59
C ARG A 72 0.54 2.38 21.64
N GLU A 73 0.31 2.97 20.47
CA GLU A 73 0.06 4.41 20.34
C GLU A 73 -1.41 4.77 20.56
N ARG A 74 -2.32 4.01 19.95
CA ARG A 74 -3.74 4.34 19.96
C ARG A 74 -4.47 3.73 21.15
N TRP A 75 -4.19 2.46 21.49
CA TRP A 75 -4.81 1.78 22.63
C TRP A 75 -4.03 1.97 23.93
N ARG A 76 -2.84 2.57 23.86
CA ARG A 76 -1.98 2.84 25.00
C ARG A 76 -1.67 1.60 25.85
N TRP A 77 -1.54 0.45 25.20
CA TRP A 77 -1.16 -0.79 25.89
C TRP A 77 0.26 -0.71 26.42
N SER A 78 0.49 -1.35 27.56
CA SER A 78 1.86 -1.51 28.09
C SER A 78 2.70 -2.39 27.17
N MET A 79 4.01 -2.16 27.11
CA MET A 79 4.93 -2.93 26.25
C MET A 79 4.80 -4.45 26.43
N PRO A 80 4.67 -5.02 27.66
CA PRO A 80 4.49 -6.46 27.81
C PRO A 80 3.24 -7.00 27.10
N ARG A 81 2.14 -6.25 27.12
CA ARG A 81 0.89 -6.65 26.43
C ARG A 81 1.05 -6.61 24.91
N VAL A 82 1.71 -5.57 24.39
CA VAL A 82 1.98 -5.43 22.94
C VAL A 82 2.89 -6.57 22.49
N LEU A 83 3.94 -6.89 23.24
CA LEU A 83 4.84 -7.98 22.90
C LEU A 83 4.15 -9.34 23.00
N ALA A 84 3.35 -9.57 24.04
CA ALA A 84 2.57 -10.81 24.18
C ALA A 84 1.61 -11.06 23.02
N LEU A 85 1.08 -9.99 22.41
CA LEU A 85 0.27 -10.08 21.22
C LEU A 85 1.11 -10.25 19.95
N ALA A 86 2.09 -9.35 19.72
CA ALA A 86 2.80 -9.25 18.46
C ALA A 86 3.79 -10.41 18.22
N VAL A 87 4.48 -10.87 19.28
CA VAL A 87 5.54 -11.88 19.12
C VAL A 87 5.02 -13.22 18.58
N PRO A 88 3.92 -13.81 19.10
CA PRO A 88 3.38 -15.05 18.54
C PRO A 88 2.99 -14.92 17.08
N PHE A 89 2.31 -13.84 16.71
CA PHE A 89 1.94 -13.58 15.32
C PHE A 89 3.17 -13.39 14.44
N LEU A 90 4.16 -12.64 14.92
CA LEU A 90 5.40 -12.40 14.15
C LEU A 90 6.20 -13.69 13.92
N ILE A 91 6.22 -14.61 14.89
CA ILE A 91 6.86 -15.93 14.72
C ILE A 91 6.18 -16.70 13.60
N VAL A 92 4.84 -16.72 13.59
CA VAL A 92 4.07 -17.39 12.53
C VAL A 92 4.31 -16.73 11.17
N ASP A 93 4.21 -15.39 11.11
CA ASP A 93 4.40 -14.62 9.87
C ASP A 93 5.80 -14.80 9.29
N LEU A 94 6.84 -14.76 10.13
CA LEU A 94 8.23 -14.98 9.71
C LEU A 94 8.48 -16.42 9.28
N SER A 95 7.83 -17.39 9.91
CA SER A 95 7.92 -18.80 9.50
C SER A 95 7.32 -19.00 8.10
N PHE A 96 6.14 -18.44 7.84
CA PHE A 96 5.53 -18.48 6.52
C PHE A 96 6.32 -17.69 5.47
N PHE A 97 6.82 -16.51 5.84
CA PHE A 97 7.66 -15.72 4.95
C PHE A 97 8.94 -16.46 4.60
N GLY A 98 9.62 -17.06 5.60
CA GLY A 98 10.81 -17.87 5.41
C GLY A 98 10.58 -19.07 4.49
N ALA A 99 9.44 -19.76 4.62
CA ALA A 99 9.06 -20.85 3.74
C ALA A 99 8.80 -20.39 2.28
N ASN A 100 8.38 -19.13 2.09
CA ASN A 100 8.13 -18.57 0.76
C ASN A 100 9.32 -17.84 0.15
N ILE A 101 10.36 -17.48 0.93
CA ILE A 101 11.53 -16.72 0.43
C ILE A 101 12.29 -17.50 -0.65
N VAL A 102 12.30 -18.83 -0.56
CA VAL A 102 12.91 -19.70 -1.58
C VAL A 102 12.22 -19.55 -2.94
N LYS A 103 10.95 -19.16 -2.95
CA LYS A 103 10.15 -18.95 -4.17
C LYS A 103 10.37 -17.56 -4.80
N VAL A 104 11.19 -16.71 -4.18
CA VAL A 104 11.51 -15.39 -4.74
C VAL A 104 12.08 -15.51 -6.14
N MET A 105 12.98 -16.45 -6.36
CA MET A 105 13.56 -16.71 -7.69
C MET A 105 12.57 -17.29 -8.71
N GLN A 106 11.46 -17.89 -8.24
CA GLN A 106 10.43 -18.52 -9.08
C GLN A 106 9.28 -17.58 -9.43
N GLY A 107 9.36 -16.30 -9.02
CA GLY A 107 8.33 -15.31 -9.30
C GLY A 107 8.03 -14.36 -8.13
N GLY A 108 8.45 -14.68 -6.93
CA GLY A 108 8.24 -13.86 -5.73
C GLY A 108 8.96 -12.51 -5.75
N TRP A 109 9.92 -12.30 -6.63
CA TRP A 109 10.58 -11.01 -6.85
C TRP A 109 9.62 -9.94 -7.41
N PHE A 110 8.62 -10.37 -8.17
CA PHE A 110 7.70 -9.47 -8.87
C PHE A 110 6.89 -8.58 -7.90
N PRO A 111 6.18 -9.11 -6.89
CA PRO A 111 5.43 -8.27 -5.93
C PRO A 111 6.35 -7.32 -5.15
N LEU A 112 7.59 -7.71 -4.88
CA LEU A 112 8.56 -6.83 -4.22
C LEU A 112 8.94 -5.65 -5.11
N LEU A 113 9.18 -5.91 -6.41
CA LEU A 113 9.46 -4.86 -7.39
C LEU A 113 8.26 -3.91 -7.53
N VAL A 114 7.05 -4.44 -7.65
CA VAL A 114 5.82 -3.62 -7.70
C VAL A 114 5.68 -2.79 -6.42
N GLY A 115 5.89 -3.39 -5.25
CA GLY A 115 5.82 -2.69 -3.96
C GLY A 115 6.81 -1.52 -3.88
N ILE A 116 8.07 -1.74 -4.26
CA ILE A 116 9.11 -0.70 -4.29
C ILE A 116 8.73 0.42 -5.28
N THR A 117 8.24 0.05 -6.46
CA THR A 117 7.84 1.03 -7.49
C THR A 117 6.68 1.89 -6.99
N VAL A 118 5.64 1.28 -6.47
CA VAL A 118 4.47 2.01 -5.93
C VAL A 118 4.88 2.89 -4.74
N PHE A 119 5.70 2.37 -3.83
CA PHE A 119 6.20 3.13 -2.69
C PHE A 119 7.00 4.36 -3.14
N THR A 120 7.88 4.20 -4.12
CA THR A 120 8.69 5.30 -4.69
C THR A 120 7.80 6.35 -5.35
N LEU A 121 6.80 5.93 -6.15
CA LEU A 121 5.86 6.85 -6.77
C LEU A 121 5.04 7.63 -5.73
N MET A 122 4.52 6.95 -4.72
CA MET A 122 3.72 7.58 -3.65
C MET A 122 4.54 8.58 -2.84
N THR A 123 5.76 8.24 -2.46
CA THR A 123 6.64 9.11 -1.68
C THR A 123 7.10 10.31 -2.50
N THR A 124 7.45 10.10 -3.77
CA THR A 124 7.82 11.19 -4.70
C THR A 124 6.66 12.14 -4.93
N TRP A 125 5.45 11.60 -5.16
CA TRP A 125 4.24 12.41 -5.32
C TRP A 125 3.95 13.26 -4.08
N ARG A 126 4.01 12.66 -2.90
CA ARG A 126 3.82 13.38 -1.64
C ARG A 126 4.82 14.51 -1.48
N ARG A 127 6.10 14.23 -1.76
CA ARG A 127 7.18 15.23 -1.67
C ARG A 127 6.95 16.39 -2.63
N GLY A 128 6.59 16.09 -3.89
CA GLY A 128 6.25 17.13 -4.89
C GLY A 128 5.08 17.99 -4.46
N ARG A 129 4.03 17.41 -3.88
CA ARG A 129 2.89 18.17 -3.36
C ARG A 129 3.25 19.09 -2.20
N ILE A 130 4.12 18.67 -1.30
CA ILE A 130 4.56 19.51 -0.17
C ILE A 130 5.34 20.70 -0.69
N ILE A 131 6.28 20.48 -1.62
CA ILE A 131 7.07 21.56 -2.23
C ILE A 131 6.17 22.54 -2.98
N LEU A 132 5.20 22.03 -3.73
CA LEU A 132 4.26 22.89 -4.47
C LEU A 132 3.41 23.73 -3.52
N ALA A 133 2.90 23.14 -2.44
CA ALA A 133 2.12 23.85 -1.44
C ALA A 133 2.94 24.97 -0.77
N GLN A 134 4.20 24.71 -0.42
CA GLN A 134 5.09 25.71 0.16
C GLN A 134 5.31 26.87 -0.81
N ARG A 135 5.63 26.60 -2.08
CA ARG A 135 5.82 27.63 -3.09
C ARG A 135 4.56 28.47 -3.36
N MET A 136 3.40 27.84 -3.36
CA MET A 136 2.13 28.56 -3.53
C MET A 136 1.85 29.48 -2.35
N THR A 137 2.20 29.08 -1.14
CA THR A 137 2.05 29.93 0.06
C THR A 137 3.04 31.11 0.05
N GLU A 138 4.26 30.90 -0.43
CA GLU A 138 5.26 31.96 -0.57
C GLU A 138 4.91 32.99 -1.68
N THR A 139 4.20 32.52 -2.72
CA THR A 139 3.82 33.35 -3.87
C THR A 139 2.44 34.02 -3.70
N SER A 140 1.63 33.55 -2.73
CA SER A 140 0.37 34.21 -2.40
C SER A 140 0.69 35.53 -1.73
N MET A 141 0.45 36.65 -2.45
CA MET A 141 0.50 38.00 -1.89
C MET A 141 -0.36 38.07 -0.63
N THR A 142 0.22 38.59 0.44
CA THR A 142 -0.52 38.82 1.66
C THR A 142 -1.60 39.89 1.35
N GLU A 143 -2.79 39.74 1.92
CA GLU A 143 -3.90 40.69 1.75
C GLU A 143 -3.47 42.14 2.07
N GLU A 144 -2.44 42.30 2.89
CA GLU A 144 -1.83 43.60 3.24
C GLU A 144 -1.09 44.29 2.07
N ASP A 145 -0.67 43.54 1.05
CA ASP A 145 -0.02 44.11 -0.15
C ASP A 145 -1.05 44.66 -1.16
N PHE A 146 -2.35 44.47 -0.92
CA PHE A 146 -3.45 44.95 -1.76
C PHE A 146 -4.15 46.20 -1.22
N LEU A 147 -3.83 46.67 -0.02
CA LEU A 147 -4.36 47.88 0.61
C LEU A 147 -3.33 49.02 0.62
#